data_4122d9973c613e03b8e5ea70277af1ab
#
_entry.id   4122d9973c613e03b8e5ea70277af1ab
#
_cell.length_a   1.000
_cell.length_b   1.000
_cell.length_c   1.000
_cell.angle_alpha   90.00
_cell.angle_beta   90.00
_cell.angle_gamma   90.00
#
_symmetry.space_group_name_H-M   'P 1'
#
loop_
_entity.id
_entity.type
_entity.pdbx_description
1 polymer ?
#
loop_
_entity_poly.entity_id
_entity_poly.type
_entity_poly.pdbx_seq_one_letter_code
_entity_poly.pdbx_strand_id
1 'polypeptide(L)'
;EPWWFFLNIMILGSLPFSVFLISGIFESGKELINNFKKEYDIKDSLSIFAFCWLMSILLFFSISATKLPSYWLPAIPAASILITKSANILAKTYKQISLPYLVTFLIFLGFSIASFLSNKWLELINDPEMPNLAVEIQEYGLISRTRIVFLVMTIASLFFLIKKFSKSFLYLQILMLSGQFLIMPPVRKLTDNSRQLPLRDISKEIQNLRQSEEPLAMIGIRKPSLHFYSKQIVFYEPNSPQGIINLSERFNLDKRSNNYDQPNYESETFLVVIDKYSHETKYWRKYISNKNLGEFGIYKLMRVKRRDLDRYAN
;
A
#
# COMPACT_ATOMS: atom_id res chain seq x y z
N GLU A 1 -12.84 7.62 8.50
CA GLU A 1 -11.59 8.38 8.64
C GLU A 1 -11.91 9.87 8.77
N PRO A 2 -11.11 10.65 9.59
CA PRO A 2 -11.36 12.07 9.83
C PRO A 2 -11.16 12.93 8.57
N TRP A 3 -11.71 14.15 8.56
CA TRP A 3 -11.63 15.05 7.41
C TRP A 3 -10.18 15.47 7.06
N TRP A 4 -9.30 15.53 8.05
CA TRP A 4 -7.88 15.88 7.87
C TRP A 4 -6.98 14.72 7.40
N PHE A 5 -7.54 13.52 7.16
CA PHE A 5 -6.80 12.33 6.71
C PHE A 5 -5.90 12.62 5.50
N PHE A 6 -6.45 13.30 4.47
CA PHE A 6 -5.67 13.59 3.26
C PHE A 6 -4.60 14.67 3.45
N LEU A 7 -4.71 15.54 4.45
CA LEU A 7 -3.62 16.47 4.79
C LEU A 7 -2.39 15.70 5.30
N ASN A 8 -2.59 14.70 6.13
CA ASN A 8 -1.50 13.84 6.56
C ASN A 8 -0.91 13.03 5.39
N ILE A 9 -1.75 12.46 4.53
CA ILE A 9 -1.29 11.73 3.34
C ILE A 9 -0.50 12.66 2.41
N MET A 10 -0.93 13.91 2.23
CA MET A 10 -0.20 14.92 1.47
C MET A 10 1.20 15.18 2.06
N ILE A 11 1.29 15.40 3.37
CA ILE A 11 2.57 15.69 4.04
C ILE A 11 3.49 14.47 3.97
N LEU A 12 2.99 13.28 4.34
CA LEU A 12 3.77 12.05 4.35
C LEU A 12 4.14 11.58 2.94
N GLY A 13 3.19 11.65 2.00
CA GLY A 13 3.39 11.26 0.61
C GLY A 13 4.31 12.19 -0.19
N SER A 14 4.59 13.39 0.33
CA SER A 14 5.51 14.36 -0.28
C SER A 14 6.88 14.39 0.41
N LEU A 15 7.13 13.52 1.40
CA LEU A 15 8.43 13.43 2.05
C LEU A 15 9.53 13.06 1.04
N PRO A 16 10.72 13.65 1.17
CA PRO A 16 11.17 14.63 2.16
C PRO A 16 10.92 16.10 1.77
N PHE A 17 10.16 16.35 0.70
CA PHE A 17 9.96 17.69 0.11
C PHE A 17 8.64 18.35 0.54
N SER A 18 8.03 17.92 1.63
CA SER A 18 6.73 18.43 2.11
C SER A 18 6.73 19.95 2.33
N VAL A 19 7.83 20.51 2.85
CA VAL A 19 7.95 21.97 3.08
C VAL A 19 8.06 22.74 1.76
N PHE A 20 8.69 22.16 0.73
CA PHE A 20 8.66 22.73 -0.62
C PHE A 20 7.24 22.73 -1.19
N LEU A 21 6.46 21.66 -0.97
CA LEU A 21 5.06 21.60 -1.39
C LEU A 21 4.24 22.69 -0.70
N ILE A 22 4.35 22.81 0.61
CA ILE A 22 3.62 23.83 1.38
C ILE A 22 3.99 25.23 0.88
N SER A 23 5.28 25.53 0.68
CA SER A 23 5.73 26.81 0.13
C SER A 23 5.16 27.04 -1.28
N GLY A 24 5.16 26.02 -2.15
CA GLY A 24 4.60 26.11 -3.51
C GLY A 24 3.09 26.35 -3.52
N ILE A 25 2.34 25.74 -2.59
CA ILE A 25 0.91 25.99 -2.37
C ILE A 25 0.68 27.47 -1.99
N PHE A 26 1.42 27.98 -1.01
CA PHE A 26 1.28 29.38 -0.58
C PHE A 26 1.61 30.38 -1.69
N GLU A 27 2.71 30.17 -2.42
CA GLU A 27 3.11 31.05 -3.53
C GLU A 27 2.06 31.04 -4.66
N SER A 28 1.58 29.85 -5.07
CA SER A 28 0.59 29.75 -6.13
C SER A 28 -0.78 30.26 -5.70
N GLY A 29 -1.15 30.09 -4.43
CA GLY A 29 -2.37 30.69 -3.88
C GLY A 29 -2.32 32.20 -3.88
N LYS A 30 -1.18 32.83 -3.52
CA LYS A 30 -0.99 34.29 -3.61
C LYS A 30 -1.09 34.78 -5.05
N GLU A 31 -0.48 34.05 -6.00
CA GLU A 31 -0.58 34.41 -7.42
C GLU A 31 -2.02 34.36 -7.92
N LEU A 32 -2.76 33.31 -7.55
CA LEU A 32 -4.18 33.21 -7.89
C LEU A 32 -4.97 34.43 -7.40
N ILE A 33 -4.79 34.83 -6.12
CA ILE A 33 -5.47 35.99 -5.54
C ILE A 33 -5.05 37.31 -6.24
N ASN A 34 -3.76 37.44 -6.58
CA ASN A 34 -3.27 38.64 -7.25
C ASN A 34 -3.76 38.73 -8.69
N ASN A 35 -3.88 37.61 -9.39
CA ASN A 35 -4.37 37.56 -10.77
C ASN A 35 -5.89 37.86 -10.90
N PHE A 36 -6.68 37.61 -9.85
CA PHE A 36 -8.06 38.09 -9.81
C PHE A 36 -8.17 39.61 -9.81
N LYS A 37 -7.08 40.34 -9.47
CA LYS A 37 -7.05 41.82 -9.39
C LYS A 37 -6.34 42.48 -10.55
N LYS A 38 -5.68 41.74 -11.44
CA LYS A 38 -4.90 42.26 -12.58
C LYS A 38 -5.16 41.43 -13.84
N GLU A 39 -4.78 41.99 -15.00
CA GLU A 39 -4.76 41.24 -16.26
C GLU A 39 -3.88 39.97 -16.12
N TYR A 40 -4.41 38.86 -16.64
CA TYR A 40 -3.84 37.52 -16.51
C TYR A 40 -2.50 37.40 -17.24
N ASP A 41 -1.41 37.08 -16.53
CA ASP A 41 -0.11 36.73 -17.14
C ASP A 41 -0.05 35.19 -17.38
N ILE A 42 0.10 34.81 -18.65
CA ILE A 42 0.17 33.41 -19.12
C ILE A 42 1.32 32.64 -18.42
N LYS A 43 2.38 33.33 -17.96
CA LYS A 43 3.54 32.71 -17.31
C LYS A 43 3.21 31.96 -16.03
N ASP A 44 2.16 32.37 -15.32
CA ASP A 44 1.77 31.80 -14.02
C ASP A 44 0.68 30.72 -14.15
N SER A 45 0.18 30.50 -15.36
CA SER A 45 -0.97 29.62 -15.60
C SER A 45 -0.76 28.19 -15.13
N LEU A 46 0.44 27.61 -15.34
CA LEU A 46 0.75 26.23 -14.94
C LEU A 46 0.71 26.04 -13.43
N SER A 47 1.25 26.99 -12.67
CA SER A 47 1.29 26.89 -11.22
C SER A 47 -0.09 27.09 -10.57
N ILE A 48 -0.87 28.00 -11.11
CA ILE A 48 -2.26 28.21 -10.70
C ILE A 48 -3.11 26.98 -11.02
N PHE A 49 -2.95 26.43 -12.23
CA PHE A 49 -3.61 25.18 -12.61
C PHE A 49 -3.25 24.03 -11.66
N ALA A 50 -1.95 23.83 -11.36
CA ALA A 50 -1.50 22.80 -10.45
C ALA A 50 -2.04 23.01 -9.02
N PHE A 51 -2.11 24.25 -8.55
CA PHE A 51 -2.73 24.60 -7.28
C PHE A 51 -4.21 24.23 -7.25
N CYS A 52 -4.99 24.65 -8.24
CA CYS A 52 -6.41 24.34 -8.35
C CYS A 52 -6.65 22.82 -8.45
N TRP A 53 -5.83 22.11 -9.25
CA TRP A 53 -5.87 20.65 -9.37
C TRP A 53 -5.65 19.98 -8.01
N LEU A 54 -4.56 20.33 -7.31
CA LEU A 54 -4.24 19.79 -5.99
C LEU A 54 -5.38 20.03 -4.99
N MET A 55 -5.88 21.29 -4.92
CA MET A 55 -6.96 21.65 -4.00
C MET A 55 -8.26 20.92 -4.33
N SER A 56 -8.60 20.75 -5.60
CA SER A 56 -9.80 20.02 -6.02
C SER A 56 -9.76 18.55 -5.55
N ILE A 57 -8.62 17.89 -5.71
CA ILE A 57 -8.45 16.50 -5.25
C ILE A 57 -8.52 16.41 -3.73
N LEU A 58 -7.82 17.29 -3.01
CA LEU A 58 -7.84 17.32 -1.55
C LEU A 58 -9.25 17.53 -1.01
N LEU A 59 -9.98 18.52 -1.54
CA LEU A 59 -11.34 18.82 -1.12
C LEU A 59 -12.29 17.66 -1.43
N PHE A 60 -12.27 17.16 -2.67
CA PHE A 60 -13.16 16.10 -3.11
C PHE A 60 -13.02 14.84 -2.23
N PHE A 61 -11.80 14.36 -2.04
CA PHE A 61 -11.60 13.15 -1.26
C PHE A 61 -11.71 13.36 0.27
N SER A 62 -11.51 14.59 0.77
CA SER A 62 -11.73 14.90 2.18
C SER A 62 -13.20 14.81 2.58
N ILE A 63 -14.13 15.09 1.64
CA ILE A 63 -15.57 14.98 1.85
C ILE A 63 -16.07 13.54 1.65
N SER A 64 -15.33 12.71 0.91
CA SER A 64 -15.71 11.32 0.63
C SER A 64 -15.90 10.50 1.91
N ALA A 65 -16.91 9.63 1.93
CA ALA A 65 -17.16 8.71 3.06
C ALA A 65 -16.05 7.64 3.17
N THR A 66 -15.56 7.11 2.04
CA THR A 66 -14.46 6.17 2.00
C THR A 66 -13.15 6.88 1.69
N LYS A 67 -12.12 6.63 2.51
CA LYS A 67 -10.81 7.26 2.39
C LYS A 67 -9.71 6.21 2.31
N LEU A 68 -9.01 6.17 1.17
CA LEU A 68 -7.86 5.30 0.95
C LEU A 68 -6.62 6.16 0.63
N PRO A 69 -5.43 5.81 1.15
CA PRO A 69 -4.20 6.54 0.83
C PRO A 69 -3.91 6.65 -0.67
N SER A 70 -4.32 5.66 -1.46
CA SER A 70 -4.17 5.63 -2.92
C SER A 70 -4.92 6.75 -3.66
N TYR A 71 -5.92 7.36 -3.05
CA TYR A 71 -6.64 8.52 -3.64
C TYR A 71 -5.78 9.78 -3.72
N TRP A 72 -4.61 9.77 -3.08
CA TRP A 72 -3.59 10.80 -3.27
C TRP A 72 -2.87 10.71 -4.63
N LEU A 73 -2.82 9.55 -5.27
CA LEU A 73 -2.04 9.35 -6.50
C LEU A 73 -2.36 10.37 -7.63
N PRO A 74 -3.62 10.74 -7.90
CA PRO A 74 -3.92 11.75 -8.92
C PRO A 74 -3.39 13.16 -8.58
N ALA A 75 -3.07 13.45 -7.33
CA ALA A 75 -2.53 14.74 -6.89
C ALA A 75 -1.00 14.84 -7.06
N ILE A 76 -0.29 13.72 -7.22
CA ILE A 76 1.18 13.70 -7.30
C ILE A 76 1.74 14.60 -8.41
N PRO A 77 1.22 14.61 -9.65
CA PRO A 77 1.75 15.50 -10.69
C PRO A 77 1.60 16.98 -10.31
N ALA A 78 0.46 17.37 -9.77
CA ALA A 78 0.22 18.75 -9.31
C ALA A 78 1.17 19.12 -8.16
N ALA A 79 1.33 18.24 -7.17
CA ALA A 79 2.27 18.43 -6.07
C ALA A 79 3.71 18.58 -6.58
N SER A 80 4.14 17.78 -7.56
CA SER A 80 5.49 17.85 -8.15
C SER A 80 5.76 19.19 -8.84
N ILE A 81 4.77 19.74 -9.56
CA ILE A 81 4.87 21.07 -10.18
C ILE A 81 5.06 22.15 -9.11
N LEU A 82 4.26 22.11 -8.03
CA LEU A 82 4.32 23.09 -6.94
C LEU A 82 5.64 23.00 -6.15
N ILE A 83 6.13 21.80 -5.88
CA ILE A 83 7.44 21.56 -5.26
C ILE A 83 8.55 22.16 -6.12
N THR A 84 8.55 21.88 -7.42
CA THR A 84 9.55 22.38 -8.37
C THR A 84 9.51 23.91 -8.47
N LYS A 85 8.32 24.51 -8.47
CA LYS A 85 8.15 25.96 -8.45
C LYS A 85 8.81 26.58 -7.21
N SER A 86 8.48 26.06 -6.04
CA SER A 86 9.07 26.52 -4.78
C SER A 86 10.61 26.42 -4.81
N ALA A 87 11.16 25.30 -5.27
CA ALA A 87 12.59 25.11 -5.40
C ALA A 87 13.24 26.13 -6.35
N ASN A 88 12.59 26.43 -7.48
CA ASN A 88 13.08 27.41 -8.47
C ASN A 88 13.05 28.85 -7.90
N ILE A 89 12.01 29.22 -7.15
CA ILE A 89 11.96 30.54 -6.49
C ILE A 89 13.10 30.66 -5.49
N LEU A 90 13.30 29.65 -4.65
CA LEU A 90 14.38 29.64 -3.67
C LEU A 90 15.77 29.69 -4.32
N ALA A 91 15.97 29.03 -5.46
CA ALA A 91 17.22 29.06 -6.19
C ALA A 91 17.59 30.46 -6.70
N LYS A 92 16.60 31.32 -7.00
CA LYS A 92 16.78 32.67 -7.50
C LYS A 92 16.94 33.74 -6.41
N THR A 93 16.22 33.58 -5.30
CA THR A 93 16.10 34.63 -4.27
C THR A 93 17.10 34.49 -3.12
N TYR A 94 17.97 33.51 -3.16
CA TYR A 94 18.56 32.92 -1.97
C TYR A 94 19.90 33.51 -1.51
N LYS A 95 19.94 34.05 -0.31
CA LYS A 95 21.18 34.51 0.37
C LYS A 95 21.54 33.79 1.68
N GLN A 96 20.60 33.04 2.27
CA GLN A 96 20.77 32.41 3.60
C GLN A 96 20.25 30.94 3.57
N ILE A 97 20.42 30.21 4.69
CA ILE A 97 19.87 28.87 4.90
C ILE A 97 18.34 28.90 4.78
N SER A 98 17.74 28.13 3.86
CA SER A 98 16.29 28.12 3.68
C SER A 98 15.63 27.01 4.47
N LEU A 99 14.46 27.31 5.03
CA LEU A 99 13.67 26.34 5.79
C LEU A 99 13.38 25.06 5.03
N PRO A 100 12.97 25.06 3.73
CA PRO A 100 12.73 23.82 3.00
C PRO A 100 13.95 22.92 2.89
N TYR A 101 15.15 23.46 2.60
CA TYR A 101 16.38 22.67 2.54
C TYR A 101 16.81 22.16 3.92
N LEU A 102 16.66 22.98 4.97
CA LEU A 102 16.95 22.57 6.34
C LEU A 102 16.06 21.39 6.77
N VAL A 103 14.76 21.49 6.54
CA VAL A 103 13.82 20.42 6.91
C VAL A 103 14.07 19.16 6.08
N THR A 104 14.37 19.29 4.80
CA THR A 104 14.75 18.13 3.94
C THR A 104 16.00 17.43 4.49
N PHE A 105 17.02 18.18 4.89
CA PHE A 105 18.22 17.64 5.54
C PHE A 105 17.85 16.90 6.85
N LEU A 106 17.05 17.52 7.72
CA LEU A 106 16.65 16.90 9.00
C LEU A 106 15.83 15.61 8.78
N ILE A 107 15.00 15.56 7.75
CA ILE A 107 14.25 14.35 7.39
C ILE A 107 15.20 13.24 6.94
N PHE A 108 16.14 13.53 6.05
CA PHE A 108 17.13 12.52 5.62
C PHE A 108 18.04 12.08 6.77
N LEU A 109 18.43 13.00 7.66
CA LEU A 109 19.17 12.68 8.88
C LEU A 109 18.36 11.74 9.78
N GLY A 110 17.07 12.02 9.98
CA GLY A 110 16.16 11.17 10.73
C GLY A 110 16.04 9.77 10.13
N PHE A 111 15.86 9.64 8.82
CA PHE A 111 15.83 8.35 8.14
C PHE A 111 17.18 7.61 8.21
N SER A 112 18.29 8.35 8.12
CA SER A 112 19.62 7.78 8.31
C SER A 112 19.77 7.19 9.72
N ILE A 113 19.46 7.97 10.75
CA ILE A 113 19.51 7.53 12.15
C ILE A 113 18.59 6.31 12.35
N ALA A 114 17.34 6.38 11.87
CA ALA A 114 16.40 5.26 11.95
C ALA A 114 16.94 4.00 11.29
N SER A 115 17.61 4.10 10.12
CA SER A 115 18.20 2.95 9.44
C SER A 115 19.37 2.32 10.22
N PHE A 116 20.17 3.13 10.94
CA PHE A 116 21.23 2.63 11.82
C PHE A 116 20.66 1.98 13.09
N LEU A 117 19.52 2.47 13.58
CA LEU A 117 18.82 1.92 14.74
C LEU A 117 17.83 0.80 14.39
N SER A 118 17.87 0.30 13.16
CA SER A 118 16.91 -0.71 12.64
C SER A 118 16.77 -1.95 13.55
N ASN A 119 17.83 -2.40 14.17
CA ASN A 119 17.79 -3.55 15.10
C ASN A 119 16.86 -3.34 16.31
N LYS A 120 16.54 -2.07 16.66
CA LYS A 120 15.68 -1.77 17.82
C LYS A 120 14.19 -1.69 17.48
N TRP A 121 13.85 -1.36 16.25
CA TRP A 121 12.45 -1.17 15.86
C TRP A 121 11.93 -2.17 14.83
N LEU A 122 12.83 -2.86 14.11
CA LEU A 122 12.42 -3.80 13.07
C LEU A 122 11.62 -4.98 13.65
N GLU A 123 12.01 -5.48 14.82
CA GLU A 123 11.30 -6.55 15.54
C GLU A 123 9.93 -6.14 16.09
N LEU A 124 9.67 -4.83 16.19
CA LEU A 124 8.37 -4.31 16.61
C LEU A 124 7.33 -4.38 15.48
N ILE A 125 7.77 -4.58 14.24
CA ILE A 125 6.87 -4.72 13.09
C ILE A 125 6.33 -6.15 13.10
N ASN A 126 5.08 -6.29 13.52
CA ASN A 126 4.36 -7.56 13.48
C ASN A 126 3.35 -7.55 12.33
N ASP A 127 3.75 -8.10 11.18
CA ASP A 127 2.87 -8.27 10.02
C ASP A 127 2.35 -9.71 10.01
N PRO A 128 1.03 -9.93 10.17
CA PRO A 128 0.46 -11.27 10.16
C PRO A 128 0.71 -12.05 8.85
N GLU A 129 0.88 -11.33 7.73
CA GLU A 129 1.18 -11.96 6.44
C GLU A 129 2.67 -12.27 6.25
N MET A 130 3.53 -11.63 7.03
CA MET A 130 4.99 -11.73 6.94
C MET A 130 5.60 -11.93 8.33
N PRO A 131 5.36 -13.07 8.99
CA PRO A 131 5.81 -13.29 10.38
C PRO A 131 7.34 -13.23 10.54
N ASN A 132 8.09 -13.51 9.48
CA ASN A 132 9.56 -13.48 9.47
C ASN A 132 10.11 -12.19 8.82
N LEU A 133 9.31 -11.12 8.72
CA LEU A 133 9.65 -9.89 7.99
C LEU A 133 11.02 -9.32 8.42
N ALA A 134 11.32 -9.30 9.70
CA ALA A 134 12.58 -8.76 10.22
C ALA A 134 13.81 -9.54 9.70
N VAL A 135 13.71 -10.86 9.67
CA VAL A 135 14.77 -11.74 9.15
C VAL A 135 14.91 -11.59 7.64
N GLU A 136 13.80 -11.63 6.92
CA GLU A 136 13.77 -11.49 5.47
C GLU A 136 14.33 -10.14 4.99
N ILE A 137 14.03 -9.04 5.68
CA ILE A 137 14.60 -7.72 5.39
C ILE A 137 16.13 -7.73 5.50
N GLN A 138 16.67 -8.45 6.47
CA GLN A 138 18.13 -8.59 6.64
C GLN A 138 18.73 -9.46 5.53
N GLU A 139 18.13 -10.60 5.22
CA GLU A 139 18.59 -11.53 4.18
C GLU A 139 18.60 -10.88 2.79
N TYR A 140 17.60 -10.07 2.47
CA TYR A 140 17.56 -9.29 1.21
C TYR A 140 18.52 -8.11 1.20
N GLY A 141 19.27 -7.86 2.27
CA GLY A 141 20.24 -6.78 2.39
C GLY A 141 19.61 -5.38 2.34
N LEU A 142 18.32 -5.26 2.66
CA LEU A 142 17.59 -4.00 2.60
C LEU A 142 18.13 -2.98 3.59
N ILE A 143 18.51 -3.42 4.81
CA ILE A 143 19.04 -2.53 5.84
C ILE A 143 20.35 -1.89 5.38
N SER A 144 21.27 -2.67 4.85
CA SER A 144 22.55 -2.16 4.37
C SER A 144 22.38 -1.16 3.23
N ARG A 145 21.48 -1.46 2.29
CA ARG A 145 21.18 -0.56 1.17
C ARG A 145 20.53 0.74 1.63
N THR A 146 19.55 0.66 2.54
CA THR A 146 18.87 1.86 3.08
C THR A 146 19.84 2.73 3.88
N ARG A 147 20.74 2.14 4.69
CA ARG A 147 21.81 2.87 5.39
C ARG A 147 22.67 3.67 4.43
N ILE A 148 23.17 3.03 3.37
CA ILE A 148 24.02 3.70 2.39
C ILE A 148 23.25 4.84 1.70
N VAL A 149 22.04 4.55 1.20
CA VAL A 149 21.22 5.54 0.48
C VAL A 149 20.91 6.74 1.37
N PHE A 150 20.38 6.53 2.58
CA PHE A 150 20.03 7.65 3.46
C PHE A 150 21.25 8.40 3.99
N LEU A 151 22.39 7.74 4.21
CA LEU A 151 23.63 8.43 4.57
C LEU A 151 24.10 9.35 3.43
N VAL A 152 24.12 8.85 2.21
CA VAL A 152 24.50 9.64 1.02
C VAL A 152 23.53 10.81 0.82
N MET A 153 22.21 10.59 0.98
CA MET A 153 21.20 11.64 0.88
C MET A 153 21.37 12.71 1.99
N THR A 154 21.72 12.29 3.21
CA THR A 154 22.00 13.20 4.32
C THR A 154 23.22 14.09 4.03
N ILE A 155 24.32 13.49 3.56
CA ILE A 155 25.55 14.23 3.21
C ILE A 155 25.27 15.21 2.06
N ALA A 156 24.58 14.74 1.00
CA ALA A 156 24.23 15.56 -0.14
C ALA A 156 23.30 16.73 0.24
N SER A 157 22.28 16.47 1.04
CA SER A 157 21.35 17.51 1.50
C SER A 157 22.03 18.55 2.40
N LEU A 158 22.96 18.13 3.27
CA LEU A 158 23.81 19.04 4.05
C LEU A 158 24.71 19.88 3.16
N PHE A 159 25.36 19.26 2.17
CA PHE A 159 26.20 19.96 1.20
C PHE A 159 25.41 21.03 0.46
N PHE A 160 24.20 20.72 -0.04
CA PHE A 160 23.34 21.68 -0.74
C PHE A 160 22.70 22.71 0.18
N LEU A 161 22.57 22.43 1.47
CA LEU A 161 22.15 23.41 2.47
C LEU A 161 23.23 24.50 2.67
N ILE A 162 24.51 24.09 2.66
CA ILE A 162 25.66 25.00 2.90
C ILE A 162 26.11 25.67 1.59
N LYS A 163 26.28 24.88 0.53
CA LYS A 163 26.71 25.32 -0.80
C LYS A 163 25.52 25.50 -1.72
N LYS A 164 25.26 26.73 -2.10
CA LYS A 164 24.07 27.11 -2.87
C LYS A 164 24.33 26.99 -4.36
N PHE A 165 23.70 25.98 -4.98
CA PHE A 165 23.65 25.83 -6.42
C PHE A 165 22.22 26.02 -6.92
N SER A 166 22.06 26.72 -8.04
CA SER A 166 20.74 26.87 -8.67
C SER A 166 20.06 25.54 -9.00
N LYS A 167 20.87 24.49 -9.21
CA LYS A 167 20.41 23.14 -9.56
C LYS A 167 20.42 22.14 -8.37
N SER A 168 20.62 22.59 -7.14
CA SER A 168 20.72 21.73 -5.94
C SER A 168 19.52 20.80 -5.80
N PHE A 169 18.31 21.31 -6.04
CA PHE A 169 17.09 20.53 -5.98
C PHE A 169 17.07 19.41 -7.03
N LEU A 170 17.48 19.68 -8.27
CA LEU A 170 17.58 18.70 -9.33
C LEU A 170 18.57 17.58 -8.98
N TYR A 171 19.73 17.91 -8.44
CA TYR A 171 20.70 16.90 -8.02
C TYR A 171 20.18 16.03 -6.87
N LEU A 172 19.45 16.58 -5.90
CA LEU A 172 18.77 15.79 -4.87
C LEU A 172 17.74 14.83 -5.46
N GLN A 173 16.97 15.27 -6.46
CA GLN A 173 15.99 14.40 -7.14
C GLN A 173 16.67 13.25 -7.90
N ILE A 174 17.73 13.53 -8.65
CA ILE A 174 18.50 12.49 -9.37
C ILE A 174 19.08 11.48 -8.40
N LEU A 175 19.65 11.95 -7.29
CA LEU A 175 20.24 11.08 -6.28
C LEU A 175 19.17 10.22 -5.59
N MET A 176 18.01 10.81 -5.26
CA MET A 176 16.88 10.07 -4.69
C MET A 176 16.36 9.00 -5.64
N LEU A 177 16.21 9.33 -6.93
CA LEU A 177 15.81 8.37 -7.96
C LEU A 177 16.81 7.21 -8.06
N SER A 178 18.11 7.52 -8.06
CA SER A 178 19.17 6.49 -8.05
C SER A 178 19.09 5.60 -6.81
N GLY A 179 18.83 6.17 -5.64
CA GLY A 179 18.60 5.41 -4.40
C GLY A 179 17.39 4.47 -4.47
N GLN A 180 16.32 4.89 -5.14
CA GLN A 180 15.14 4.03 -5.35
C GLN A 180 15.47 2.81 -6.20
N PHE A 181 16.32 2.93 -7.23
CA PHE A 181 16.76 1.78 -8.04
C PHE A 181 17.58 0.76 -7.22
N LEU A 182 18.22 1.16 -6.13
CA LEU A 182 18.93 0.25 -5.23
C LEU A 182 17.99 -0.46 -4.23
N ILE A 183 16.93 0.23 -3.78
CA ILE A 183 16.05 -0.27 -2.72
C ILE A 183 14.83 -1.03 -3.29
N MET A 184 14.22 -0.53 -4.37
CA MET A 184 12.96 -1.08 -4.89
C MET A 184 13.03 -2.54 -5.38
N PRO A 185 14.09 -2.99 -6.11
CA PRO A 185 14.13 -4.37 -6.58
C PRO A 185 14.07 -5.41 -5.45
N PRO A 186 14.89 -5.33 -4.38
CA PRO A 186 14.78 -6.27 -3.27
C PRO A 186 13.47 -6.13 -2.48
N VAL A 187 12.90 -4.92 -2.32
CA VAL A 187 11.57 -4.73 -1.71
C VAL A 187 10.49 -5.45 -2.51
N ARG A 188 10.49 -5.29 -3.85
CA ARG A 188 9.53 -5.97 -4.72
C ARG A 188 9.65 -7.48 -4.64
N LYS A 189 10.89 -8.00 -4.64
CA LYS A 189 11.14 -9.44 -4.53
C LYS A 189 10.68 -9.99 -3.19
N LEU A 190 10.98 -9.29 -2.10
CA LEU A 190 10.52 -9.64 -0.74
C LEU A 190 8.98 -9.70 -0.69
N THR A 191 8.31 -8.63 -1.13
CA THR A 191 6.85 -8.56 -1.11
C THR A 191 6.21 -9.61 -2.01
N ASP A 192 6.78 -9.88 -3.19
CA ASP A 192 6.27 -10.90 -4.11
C ASP A 192 6.40 -12.30 -3.51
N ASN A 193 7.55 -12.63 -2.96
CA ASN A 193 7.80 -13.95 -2.37
C ASN A 193 6.92 -14.21 -1.15
N SER A 194 6.72 -13.22 -0.28
CA SER A 194 5.98 -13.42 0.97
C SER A 194 4.46 -13.30 0.79
N ARG A 195 3.98 -12.44 -0.11
CA ARG A 195 2.54 -12.16 -0.25
C ARG A 195 1.88 -12.72 -1.50
N GLN A 196 2.60 -12.80 -2.64
CA GLN A 196 1.99 -13.19 -3.90
C GLN A 196 2.35 -14.62 -4.33
N LEU A 197 3.59 -15.05 -4.10
CA LEU A 197 4.04 -16.40 -4.47
C LEU A 197 3.20 -17.49 -3.79
N PRO A 198 2.91 -17.44 -2.47
CA PRO A 198 2.04 -18.43 -1.84
C PRO A 198 0.65 -18.52 -2.47
N LEU A 199 0.08 -17.37 -2.88
CA LEU A 199 -1.24 -17.36 -3.53
C LEU A 199 -1.20 -17.90 -4.97
N ARG A 200 -0.09 -17.69 -5.68
CA ARG A 200 0.09 -18.30 -7.01
C ARG A 200 0.25 -19.80 -6.91
N ASP A 201 1.01 -20.29 -5.95
CA ASP A 201 1.27 -21.72 -5.81
C ASP A 201 0.03 -22.47 -5.30
N ILE A 202 -0.67 -21.93 -4.31
CA ILE A 202 -1.94 -22.50 -3.86
C ILE A 202 -3.00 -22.49 -4.98
N SER A 203 -2.99 -21.46 -5.84
CA SER A 203 -3.92 -21.38 -6.98
C SER A 203 -3.64 -22.44 -8.04
N LYS A 204 -2.36 -22.76 -8.30
CA LYS A 204 -1.99 -23.89 -9.19
C LYS A 204 -2.48 -25.21 -8.60
N GLU A 205 -2.29 -25.41 -7.30
CA GLU A 205 -2.72 -26.64 -6.63
C GLU A 205 -4.23 -26.78 -6.63
N ILE A 206 -4.97 -25.67 -6.44
CA ILE A 206 -6.44 -25.66 -6.59
C ILE A 206 -6.85 -26.09 -8.00
N GLN A 207 -6.19 -25.59 -9.04
CA GLN A 207 -6.50 -25.98 -10.42
C GLN A 207 -6.25 -27.46 -10.69
N ASN A 208 -5.25 -28.07 -10.03
CA ASN A 208 -4.91 -29.49 -10.18
C ASN A 208 -5.84 -30.42 -9.39
N LEU A 209 -6.23 -30.00 -8.18
CA LEU A 209 -6.94 -30.86 -7.23
C LEU A 209 -8.46 -30.67 -7.25
N ARG A 210 -8.97 -29.57 -7.80
CA ARG A 210 -10.38 -29.23 -7.78
C ARG A 210 -11.20 -30.27 -8.55
N GLN A 211 -12.25 -30.74 -7.92
CA GLN A 211 -13.25 -31.58 -8.56
C GLN A 211 -14.24 -30.72 -9.40
N SER A 212 -14.99 -31.35 -10.29
CA SER A 212 -15.99 -30.61 -11.06
C SER A 212 -16.97 -29.91 -10.12
N GLU A 213 -17.22 -28.63 -10.36
CA GLU A 213 -18.17 -27.80 -9.61
C GLU A 213 -17.90 -27.67 -8.10
N GLU A 214 -16.70 -27.99 -7.64
CA GLU A 214 -16.30 -27.80 -6.25
C GLU A 214 -16.09 -26.30 -5.95
N PRO A 215 -16.88 -25.69 -5.02
CA PRO A 215 -16.72 -24.27 -4.69
C PRO A 215 -15.43 -24.00 -3.93
N LEU A 216 -14.93 -22.74 -4.05
CA LEU A 216 -13.73 -22.26 -3.39
C LEU A 216 -14.05 -21.13 -2.41
N ALA A 217 -13.65 -21.29 -1.15
CA ALA A 217 -13.80 -20.27 -0.12
C ALA A 217 -12.44 -19.80 0.41
N MET A 218 -12.35 -18.55 0.84
CA MET A 218 -11.21 -18.01 1.56
C MET A 218 -11.66 -17.41 2.88
N ILE A 219 -11.03 -17.83 3.96
CA ILE A 219 -11.41 -17.48 5.33
C ILE A 219 -10.33 -16.63 6.00
N GLY A 220 -10.77 -15.59 6.72
CA GLY A 220 -9.90 -14.70 7.47
C GLY A 220 -9.34 -13.59 6.59
N ILE A 221 -8.08 -13.66 6.20
CA ILE A 221 -7.44 -12.63 5.38
C ILE A 221 -8.02 -12.67 3.95
N ARG A 222 -8.66 -11.56 3.54
CA ARG A 222 -9.27 -11.45 2.20
C ARG A 222 -8.23 -11.06 1.16
N LYS A 223 -7.99 -11.93 0.17
CA LYS A 223 -7.06 -11.71 -0.95
C LYS A 223 -7.74 -11.87 -2.31
N PRO A 224 -8.14 -10.77 -2.94
CA PRO A 224 -8.73 -10.80 -4.29
C PRO A 224 -7.81 -11.45 -5.35
N SER A 225 -6.49 -11.44 -5.13
CA SER A 225 -5.53 -12.12 -6.01
C SER A 225 -5.72 -13.64 -6.08
N LEU A 226 -6.34 -14.27 -5.08
CA LEU A 226 -6.70 -15.70 -5.15
C LEU A 226 -7.73 -15.96 -6.27
N HIS A 227 -8.76 -15.11 -6.38
CA HIS A 227 -9.73 -15.19 -7.47
C HIS A 227 -9.06 -15.04 -8.84
N PHE A 228 -8.14 -14.06 -8.96
CA PHE A 228 -7.41 -13.79 -10.20
C PHE A 228 -6.54 -14.99 -10.63
N TYR A 229 -5.75 -15.55 -9.71
CA TYR A 229 -4.82 -16.63 -10.03
C TYR A 229 -5.52 -17.98 -10.19
N SER A 230 -6.51 -18.28 -9.36
CA SER A 230 -7.26 -19.55 -9.44
C SER A 230 -8.22 -19.60 -10.64
N LYS A 231 -8.59 -18.42 -11.19
CA LYS A 231 -9.64 -18.27 -12.23
C LYS A 231 -10.98 -18.85 -11.79
N GLN A 232 -11.26 -18.81 -10.48
CA GLN A 232 -12.46 -19.35 -9.86
C GLN A 232 -13.16 -18.26 -9.05
N ILE A 233 -14.49 -18.35 -8.92
CA ILE A 233 -15.24 -17.54 -7.97
C ILE A 233 -14.80 -17.94 -6.56
N VAL A 234 -14.39 -16.98 -5.75
CA VAL A 234 -13.94 -17.20 -4.37
C VAL A 234 -14.94 -16.56 -3.41
N PHE A 235 -15.48 -17.36 -2.50
CA PHE A 235 -16.34 -16.89 -1.42
C PHE A 235 -15.45 -16.41 -0.26
N TYR A 236 -15.52 -15.12 0.07
CA TYR A 236 -14.70 -14.52 1.13
C TYR A 236 -15.56 -14.37 2.39
N GLU A 237 -15.15 -15.05 3.47
CA GLU A 237 -15.86 -14.97 4.74
C GLU A 237 -14.92 -14.66 5.90
N PRO A 238 -15.44 -13.97 6.94
CA PRO A 238 -14.63 -13.66 8.11
C PRO A 238 -14.34 -14.91 8.94
N ASN A 239 -13.27 -14.83 9.72
CA ASN A 239 -12.90 -15.82 10.72
C ASN A 239 -13.78 -15.68 11.97
N SER A 240 -15.07 -15.99 11.86
CA SER A 240 -16.06 -15.89 12.91
C SER A 240 -17.14 -16.96 12.72
N PRO A 241 -17.97 -17.27 13.74
CA PRO A 241 -19.12 -18.17 13.59
C PRO A 241 -20.06 -17.73 12.48
N GLN A 242 -20.23 -16.40 12.29
CA GLN A 242 -21.07 -15.86 11.22
C GLN A 242 -20.52 -16.21 9.85
N GLY A 243 -19.20 -16.28 9.67
CA GLY A 243 -18.60 -16.70 8.39
C GLY A 243 -18.94 -18.14 8.01
N ILE A 244 -19.11 -19.03 8.99
CA ILE A 244 -19.54 -20.42 8.75
C ILE A 244 -21.01 -20.45 8.31
N ILE A 245 -21.87 -19.71 9.02
CA ILE A 245 -23.29 -19.59 8.68
C ILE A 245 -23.45 -19.01 7.28
N ASN A 246 -22.76 -17.92 6.99
CA ASN A 246 -22.81 -17.29 5.66
C ASN A 246 -22.42 -18.25 4.53
N LEU A 247 -21.34 -19.05 4.73
CA LEU A 247 -20.93 -20.04 3.73
C LEU A 247 -22.00 -21.13 3.54
N SER A 248 -22.55 -21.65 4.61
CA SER A 248 -23.62 -22.64 4.56
C SER A 248 -24.84 -22.09 3.82
N GLU A 249 -25.28 -20.88 4.16
CA GLU A 249 -26.40 -20.23 3.49
C GLU A 249 -26.13 -20.01 2.00
N ARG A 250 -24.95 -19.48 1.62
CA ARG A 250 -24.59 -19.25 0.21
C ARG A 250 -24.58 -20.53 -0.60
N PHE A 251 -24.00 -21.60 -0.07
CA PHE A 251 -23.99 -22.91 -0.75
C PHE A 251 -25.39 -23.54 -0.84
N ASN A 252 -26.30 -23.22 0.07
CA ASN A 252 -27.67 -23.72 0.06
C ASN A 252 -28.63 -22.84 -0.78
N LEU A 253 -28.37 -21.50 -0.86
CA LEU A 253 -29.13 -20.59 -1.72
C LEU A 253 -28.97 -20.95 -3.19
N ASP A 254 -27.79 -21.40 -3.60
CA ASP A 254 -27.56 -21.87 -4.99
C ASP A 254 -28.45 -23.03 -5.38
N LYS A 255 -28.95 -23.85 -4.43
CA LYS A 255 -29.96 -24.90 -4.66
C LYS A 255 -31.39 -24.38 -4.77
N ARG A 256 -31.66 -23.16 -4.25
CA ARG A 256 -33.02 -22.58 -4.17
C ARG A 256 -33.32 -21.53 -5.22
N SER A 257 -32.29 -20.88 -5.78
CA SER A 257 -32.48 -19.84 -6.78
C SER A 257 -32.35 -20.43 -8.18
N ASN A 258 -33.46 -20.39 -8.95
CA ASN A 258 -33.45 -20.60 -10.39
C ASN A 258 -32.81 -19.47 -11.18
N ASN A 259 -31.88 -18.70 -10.58
CA ASN A 259 -31.15 -17.66 -11.27
C ASN A 259 -30.05 -18.29 -12.12
N TYR A 260 -30.24 -18.21 -13.41
CA TYR A 260 -29.42 -18.80 -14.48
C TYR A 260 -27.96 -18.32 -14.54
N ASP A 261 -27.58 -17.34 -13.75
CA ASP A 261 -26.23 -16.71 -13.79
C ASP A 261 -25.29 -17.19 -12.67
N GLN A 262 -25.70 -18.08 -11.77
CA GLN A 262 -24.84 -18.62 -10.73
C GLN A 262 -24.47 -20.06 -10.97
N PRO A 263 -23.19 -20.46 -10.79
CA PRO A 263 -22.81 -21.86 -11.00
C PRO A 263 -23.49 -22.75 -9.97
N ASN A 264 -24.16 -23.81 -10.49
CA ASN A 264 -24.84 -24.82 -9.65
C ASN A 264 -23.76 -25.74 -9.05
N TYR A 265 -23.46 -25.59 -7.77
CA TYR A 265 -22.46 -26.41 -7.09
C TYR A 265 -23.08 -27.73 -6.60
N GLU A 266 -22.94 -28.78 -7.38
CA GLU A 266 -23.43 -30.14 -7.01
C GLU A 266 -22.45 -30.90 -6.11
N SER A 267 -21.21 -30.41 -5.97
CA SER A 267 -20.17 -31.08 -5.19
C SER A 267 -20.52 -31.24 -3.71
N GLU A 268 -20.27 -32.40 -3.13
CA GLU A 268 -20.42 -32.65 -1.69
C GLU A 268 -19.31 -32.00 -0.84
N THR A 269 -18.25 -31.55 -1.48
CA THR A 269 -17.11 -30.92 -0.85
C THR A 269 -16.88 -29.53 -1.39
N PHE A 270 -16.10 -28.73 -0.65
CA PHE A 270 -15.60 -27.45 -1.09
C PHE A 270 -14.14 -27.27 -0.65
N LEU A 271 -13.41 -26.45 -1.41
CA LEU A 271 -12.05 -26.09 -1.07
C LEU A 271 -12.03 -24.83 -0.19
N VAL A 272 -11.18 -24.85 0.82
CA VAL A 272 -10.97 -23.74 1.72
C VAL A 272 -9.50 -23.33 1.71
N VAL A 273 -9.26 -22.04 1.47
CA VAL A 273 -7.98 -21.40 1.75
C VAL A 273 -8.14 -20.61 3.04
N ILE A 274 -7.36 -20.97 4.04
CA ILE A 274 -7.40 -20.32 5.36
C ILE A 274 -6.00 -19.94 5.78
N ASP A 275 -5.85 -18.74 6.37
CA ASP A 275 -4.58 -18.37 6.97
C ASP A 275 -4.31 -19.13 8.27
N LYS A 276 -3.03 -19.28 8.62
CA LYS A 276 -2.59 -20.06 9.77
C LYS A 276 -3.21 -19.58 11.10
N TYR A 277 -3.34 -18.27 11.25
CA TYR A 277 -3.91 -17.69 12.48
C TYR A 277 -5.42 -17.95 12.59
N SER A 278 -6.13 -17.83 11.47
CA SER A 278 -7.56 -18.14 11.39
C SER A 278 -7.84 -19.62 11.58
N HIS A 279 -6.95 -20.50 11.09
CA HIS A 279 -7.06 -21.94 11.28
C HIS A 279 -6.99 -22.37 12.74
N GLU A 280 -6.17 -21.70 13.55
CA GLU A 280 -6.00 -22.01 14.98
C GLU A 280 -7.17 -21.55 15.84
N THR A 281 -8.11 -20.80 15.28
CA THR A 281 -9.26 -20.35 16.03
C THR A 281 -10.21 -21.48 16.39
N LYS A 282 -10.85 -21.34 17.56
CA LYS A 282 -11.78 -22.30 18.16
C LYS A 282 -12.86 -22.73 17.17
N TYR A 283 -13.30 -21.85 16.31
CA TYR A 283 -14.42 -22.09 15.41
C TYR A 283 -14.03 -22.92 14.19
N TRP A 284 -12.95 -22.56 13.49
CA TRP A 284 -12.55 -23.22 12.25
C TRP A 284 -11.74 -24.49 12.45
N ARG A 285 -10.97 -24.61 13.55
CA ARG A 285 -10.17 -25.80 13.89
C ARG A 285 -11.01 -27.08 13.92
N LYS A 286 -12.24 -26.99 14.35
CA LYS A 286 -13.15 -28.14 14.49
C LYS A 286 -13.66 -28.66 13.14
N TYR A 287 -13.84 -27.80 12.15
CA TYR A 287 -14.39 -28.15 10.83
C TYR A 287 -13.36 -28.57 9.84
N ILE A 288 -12.18 -27.98 9.96
CA ILE A 288 -11.11 -28.08 8.96
C ILE A 288 -10.18 -29.26 9.25
N SER A 289 -10.52 -30.11 10.22
CA SER A 289 -9.67 -31.27 10.60
C SER A 289 -9.59 -32.37 9.53
N ASN A 290 -10.34 -32.27 8.42
CA ASN A 290 -10.63 -33.43 7.62
C ASN A 290 -9.66 -33.76 6.50
N LYS A 291 -9.04 -32.83 5.80
CA LYS A 291 -8.02 -33.12 4.79
C LYS A 291 -7.17 -31.91 4.44
N ASN A 292 -5.99 -31.81 5.02
CA ASN A 292 -4.97 -30.86 4.58
C ASN A 292 -4.45 -31.30 3.20
N LEU A 293 -4.57 -30.42 2.19
CA LEU A 293 -4.09 -30.67 0.83
C LEU A 293 -2.72 -30.04 0.58
N GLY A 294 -2.31 -29.07 1.41
CA GLY A 294 -1.02 -28.41 1.32
C GLY A 294 -0.93 -27.13 2.15
N GLU A 295 0.30 -26.71 2.41
CA GLU A 295 0.62 -25.44 3.09
C GLU A 295 1.49 -24.59 2.17
N PHE A 296 1.12 -23.29 2.06
CA PHE A 296 1.73 -22.33 1.13
C PHE A 296 1.96 -21.00 1.88
N GLY A 297 3.16 -20.77 2.37
CA GLY A 297 3.46 -19.64 3.24
C GLY A 297 2.61 -19.66 4.50
N ILE A 298 1.77 -18.65 4.68
CA ILE A 298 0.83 -18.57 5.81
C ILE A 298 -0.52 -19.25 5.53
N TYR A 299 -0.76 -19.72 4.30
CA TYR A 299 -2.05 -20.28 3.89
C TYR A 299 -2.03 -21.80 3.89
N LYS A 300 -3.17 -22.39 4.28
CA LYS A 300 -3.44 -23.80 4.18
C LYS A 300 -4.56 -24.04 3.18
N LEU A 301 -4.40 -25.02 2.30
CA LEU A 301 -5.45 -25.50 1.41
C LEU A 301 -6.07 -26.76 2.02
N MET A 302 -7.38 -26.75 2.16
CA MET A 302 -8.10 -27.83 2.79
C MET A 302 -9.34 -28.19 1.98
N ARG A 303 -9.76 -29.45 2.04
CA ARG A 303 -11.05 -29.92 1.50
C ARG A 303 -11.99 -30.25 2.63
N VAL A 304 -13.17 -29.66 2.64
CA VAL A 304 -14.18 -29.78 3.69
C VAL A 304 -15.46 -30.31 3.10
N LYS A 305 -16.17 -31.18 3.84
CA LYS A 305 -17.49 -31.68 3.45
C LYS A 305 -18.56 -30.62 3.73
N ARG A 306 -19.44 -30.34 2.76
CA ARG A 306 -20.51 -29.33 2.92
C ARG A 306 -21.42 -29.63 4.12
N ARG A 307 -21.78 -30.90 4.32
CA ARG A 307 -22.60 -31.36 5.46
C ARG A 307 -22.04 -30.99 6.83
N ASP A 308 -20.73 -30.77 6.93
CA ASP A 308 -20.09 -30.39 8.18
C ASP A 308 -20.33 -28.91 8.51
N LEU A 309 -20.59 -28.04 7.53
CA LEU A 309 -21.06 -26.67 7.73
C LEU A 309 -22.51 -26.63 8.19
N ASP A 310 -23.38 -27.44 7.59
CA ASP A 310 -24.82 -27.42 7.85
C ASP A 310 -25.16 -27.83 9.30
N ARG A 311 -24.33 -28.67 9.94
CA ARG A 311 -24.47 -29.06 11.36
C ARG A 311 -24.30 -27.92 12.35
N TYR A 312 -23.87 -26.78 11.90
CA TYR A 312 -23.61 -25.59 12.75
C TYR A 312 -24.48 -24.39 12.40
N ALA A 313 -25.08 -24.39 11.22
CA ALA A 313 -26.07 -23.40 10.83
C ALA A 313 -27.45 -23.68 11.44
N ASN A 314 -27.64 -24.90 11.99
CA ASN A 314 -28.78 -25.34 12.75
C ASN A 314 -28.44 -25.48 14.25
#